data_3ddf058b0c35cb86854acb564db4a7ee
#
_entry.id   3ddf058b0c35cb86854acb564db4a7ee
#
_cell.length_a   1.000
_cell.length_b   1.000
_cell.length_c   1.000
_cell.angle_alpha   90.00
_cell.angle_beta   90.00
_cell.angle_gamma   90.00
#
_symmetry.space_group_name_H-M   'P 1'
#
loop_
_entity.id
_entity.type
_entity.pdbx_description
1 polymer ?
#
loop_
_entity_poly.entity_id
_entity_poly.type
_entity_poly.pdbx_seq_one_letter_code
_entity_poly.pdbx_strand_id
1 'polypeptide(L)'
;MQTSPIKLIVGLGNPGPKYDSTRHNAGVIFLHHLAKSYGGELRGETKFFGEFGSINIANHEVKLLFPTTFMNGSGKSVAAVCHFYKIDPENILVAYDEIDFDVGVTRLKYEGGHGGHNGMRDIINALGGARNFYRLRIGVGHPGHKSMVANYVLGDPSRSEAELIMRDIEDSIRVMPKAVSGLTKHEAPSRG
;
A
#
# COMPACT_ATOMS: atom_id res chain seq x y z
N MET A 1 -13.54 -6.37 -21.93
CA MET A 1 -13.43 -6.62 -20.48
C MET A 1 -13.43 -5.31 -19.72
N GLN A 2 -14.22 -5.23 -18.68
CA GLN A 2 -14.33 -4.00 -17.90
C GLN A 2 -13.10 -3.77 -17.03
N THR A 3 -12.62 -2.53 -17.00
CA THR A 3 -11.51 -2.12 -16.16
C THR A 3 -12.01 -1.28 -15.00
N SER A 4 -11.31 -1.31 -13.88
CA SER A 4 -11.63 -0.49 -12.70
C SER A 4 -10.44 0.45 -12.47
N PRO A 5 -10.58 1.74 -12.80
CA PRO A 5 -9.49 2.68 -12.59
C PRO A 5 -9.20 2.88 -11.11
N ILE A 6 -7.94 3.04 -10.78
CA ILE A 6 -7.53 3.30 -9.40
C ILE A 6 -7.71 4.78 -9.12
N LYS A 7 -8.46 5.10 -8.08
CA LYS A 7 -8.74 6.48 -7.64
C LYS A 7 -8.07 6.83 -6.34
N LEU A 8 -7.67 5.82 -5.56
CA LEU A 8 -7.03 5.98 -4.27
C LEU A 8 -5.90 4.96 -4.11
N ILE A 9 -4.72 5.44 -3.77
CA ILE A 9 -3.59 4.59 -3.40
C ILE A 9 -3.27 4.81 -1.93
N VAL A 10 -3.27 3.73 -1.17
CA VAL A 10 -3.00 3.72 0.28
C VAL A 10 -1.65 3.07 0.51
N GLY A 11 -0.80 3.72 1.30
CA GLY A 11 0.45 3.11 1.77
C GLY A 11 0.38 2.83 3.26
N LEU A 12 0.59 1.59 3.67
CA LEU A 12 0.48 1.19 5.07
C LEU A 12 1.82 1.28 5.80
N GLY A 13 1.75 1.76 7.03
CA GLY A 13 2.89 1.89 7.93
C GLY A 13 2.43 2.45 9.27
N ASN A 14 3.37 2.53 10.20
CA ASN A 14 3.15 3.18 11.49
C ASN A 14 3.72 4.59 11.46
N PRO A 15 3.06 5.58 12.10
CA PRO A 15 3.58 6.94 12.16
C PRO A 15 4.71 7.08 13.18
N GLY A 16 5.59 8.03 12.91
CA GLY A 16 6.67 8.39 13.82
C GLY A 16 8.04 7.95 13.31
N PRO A 17 9.10 8.74 13.66
CA PRO A 17 10.44 8.50 13.14
C PRO A 17 11.02 7.12 13.43
N LYS A 18 10.65 6.52 14.55
CA LYS A 18 11.17 5.20 14.91
C LYS A 18 10.71 4.08 13.99
N TYR A 19 9.65 4.33 13.19
CA TYR A 19 9.10 3.33 12.26
C TYR A 19 9.47 3.58 10.81
N ASP A 20 10.08 4.72 10.49
CA ASP A 20 10.29 5.17 9.12
C ASP A 20 11.02 4.18 8.22
N SER A 21 11.94 3.39 8.79
CA SER A 21 12.77 2.46 8.04
C SER A 21 12.39 1.00 8.26
N THR A 22 11.33 0.72 9.00
CA THR A 22 10.95 -0.66 9.31
C THR A 22 10.36 -1.37 8.10
N ARG A 23 10.42 -2.70 8.11
CA ARG A 23 9.79 -3.54 7.09
C ARG A 23 8.29 -3.25 6.99
N HIS A 24 7.64 -3.01 8.13
CA HIS A 24 6.20 -2.75 8.20
C HIS A 24 5.80 -1.44 7.51
N ASN A 25 6.76 -0.55 7.27
CA ASN A 25 6.53 0.72 6.59
C ASN A 25 6.83 0.68 5.08
N ALA A 26 7.08 -0.51 4.50
CA ALA A 26 7.35 -0.62 3.07
C ALA A 26 6.25 0.03 2.21
N GLY A 27 5.00 -0.12 2.61
CA GLY A 27 3.87 0.48 1.90
C GLY A 27 3.90 2.00 1.88
N VAL A 28 4.15 2.63 3.03
CA VAL A 28 4.21 4.10 3.08
C VAL A 28 5.48 4.64 2.44
N ILE A 29 6.58 3.89 2.47
CA ILE A 29 7.80 4.26 1.75
C ILE A 29 7.51 4.33 0.25
N PHE A 30 6.83 3.32 -0.29
CA PHE A 30 6.36 3.36 -1.69
C PHE A 30 5.51 4.60 -1.95
N LEU A 31 4.55 4.88 -1.08
CA LEU A 31 3.62 5.99 -1.26
C LEU A 31 4.34 7.34 -1.32
N HIS A 32 5.29 7.58 -0.41
CA HIS A 32 6.05 8.82 -0.40
C HIS A 32 6.92 8.98 -1.65
N HIS A 33 7.55 7.90 -2.11
CA HIS A 33 8.34 7.93 -3.35
C HIS A 33 7.45 8.15 -4.57
N LEU A 34 6.27 7.56 -4.60
CA LEU A 34 5.29 7.78 -5.66
C LEU A 34 4.88 9.26 -5.70
N ALA A 35 4.50 9.83 -4.55
CA ALA A 35 4.12 11.24 -4.46
C ALA A 35 5.23 12.14 -5.01
N LYS A 36 6.46 11.92 -4.54
CA LYS A 36 7.62 12.71 -4.97
C LYS A 36 7.86 12.60 -6.47
N SER A 37 7.72 11.41 -7.04
CA SER A 37 7.93 11.16 -8.47
C SER A 37 6.96 11.94 -9.36
N TYR A 38 5.79 12.27 -8.83
CA TYR A 38 4.76 13.01 -9.55
C TYR A 38 4.57 14.43 -9.03
N GLY A 39 5.53 14.96 -8.27
CA GLY A 39 5.50 16.32 -7.77
C GLY A 39 4.42 16.60 -6.73
N GLY A 40 3.91 15.56 -6.10
CA GLY A 40 2.88 15.67 -5.08
C GLY A 40 3.45 15.70 -3.68
N GLU A 41 2.59 16.04 -2.73
CA GLU A 41 2.94 16.16 -1.33
C GLU A 41 1.81 15.60 -0.47
N LEU A 42 2.18 14.90 0.60
CA LEU A 42 1.24 14.39 1.59
C LEU A 42 1.26 15.31 2.81
N ARG A 43 0.08 15.69 3.29
CA ARG A 43 -0.06 16.55 4.46
C ARG A 43 -1.06 15.96 5.44
N GLY A 44 -0.86 16.21 6.72
CA GLY A 44 -1.80 15.76 7.75
C GLY A 44 -3.21 16.26 7.47
N GLU A 45 -4.18 15.35 7.52
CA GLU A 45 -5.59 15.66 7.31
C GLU A 45 -6.39 14.96 8.40
N THR A 46 -6.78 15.74 9.40
CA THR A 46 -7.44 15.21 10.60
C THR A 46 -8.73 14.46 10.30
N LYS A 47 -9.53 14.95 9.35
CA LYS A 47 -10.80 14.29 8.99
C LYS A 47 -10.59 12.91 8.37
N PHE A 48 -9.39 12.61 7.87
CA PHE A 48 -9.07 11.31 7.27
C PHE A 48 -8.15 10.47 8.17
N PHE A 49 -7.81 10.94 9.36
CA PHE A 49 -6.95 10.20 10.30
C PHE A 49 -5.63 9.77 9.67
N GLY A 50 -5.04 10.63 8.84
CA GLY A 50 -3.83 10.30 8.12
C GLY A 50 -3.23 11.47 7.36
N GLU A 51 -2.17 11.19 6.61
CA GLU A 51 -1.60 12.13 5.66
C GLU A 51 -2.24 11.88 4.29
N PHE A 52 -2.58 12.96 3.63
CA PHE A 52 -3.38 12.91 2.41
C PHE A 52 -2.83 13.85 1.34
N GLY A 53 -2.94 13.44 0.09
CA GLY A 53 -2.53 14.26 -1.04
C GLY A 53 -3.17 13.78 -2.33
N SER A 54 -2.78 14.40 -3.44
CA SER A 54 -3.30 14.11 -4.77
C SER A 54 -2.17 14.24 -5.78
N ILE A 55 -2.16 13.37 -6.77
CA ILE A 55 -1.23 13.46 -7.91
C ILE A 55 -1.98 13.16 -9.19
N ASN A 56 -1.39 13.52 -10.33
CA ASN A 56 -1.91 13.15 -11.64
C ASN A 56 -1.02 12.07 -12.25
N ILE A 57 -1.61 10.93 -12.57
CA ILE A 57 -0.94 9.82 -13.23
C ILE A 57 -1.73 9.50 -14.50
N ALA A 58 -1.08 9.52 -15.66
CA ALA A 58 -1.73 9.20 -16.95
C ALA A 58 -3.04 9.98 -17.15
N ASN A 59 -3.03 11.27 -16.82
CA ASN A 59 -4.17 12.19 -16.90
C ASN A 59 -5.34 11.86 -15.96
N HIS A 60 -5.11 11.03 -14.95
CA HIS A 60 -6.08 10.74 -13.90
C HIS A 60 -5.63 11.36 -12.58
N GLU A 61 -6.55 12.02 -11.89
CA GLU A 61 -6.31 12.44 -10.52
C GLU A 61 -6.40 11.23 -9.60
N VAL A 62 -5.33 10.98 -8.85
CA VAL A 62 -5.26 9.86 -7.91
C VAL A 62 -4.98 10.42 -6.52
N LYS A 63 -5.82 10.02 -5.56
CA LYS A 63 -5.65 10.42 -4.18
C LYS A 63 -4.68 9.47 -3.48
N LEU A 64 -3.87 10.02 -2.59
CA LEU A 64 -2.87 9.28 -1.83
C LEU A 64 -3.17 9.39 -0.34
N LEU A 65 -3.08 8.28 0.37
CA LEU A 65 -3.39 8.23 1.80
C LEU A 65 -2.39 7.37 2.56
N PHE A 66 -1.81 7.96 3.60
CA PHE A 66 -1.05 7.24 4.62
C PHE A 66 -1.85 7.30 5.93
N PRO A 67 -2.53 6.21 6.35
CA PRO A 67 -3.20 6.17 7.64
C PRO A 67 -2.18 6.34 8.78
N THR A 68 -2.40 7.31 9.67
CA THR A 68 -1.53 7.55 10.83
C THR A 68 -2.18 7.08 12.13
N THR A 69 -3.08 6.14 12.02
CA THR A 69 -3.85 5.52 13.10
C THR A 69 -3.08 4.40 13.81
N PHE A 70 -1.81 4.19 13.49
CA PHE A 70 -1.10 2.93 13.68
C PHE A 70 -1.71 1.81 12.85
N MET A 71 -0.93 0.74 12.63
CA MET A 71 -1.27 -0.27 11.63
C MET A 71 -2.65 -0.90 11.84
N ASN A 72 -2.98 -1.26 13.07
CA ASN A 72 -4.24 -1.95 13.40
C ASN A 72 -5.49 -1.06 13.32
N GLY A 73 -5.33 0.24 13.06
CA GLY A 73 -6.44 1.18 12.87
C GLY A 73 -6.54 1.71 11.45
N SER A 74 -5.80 1.13 10.49
CA SER A 74 -5.73 1.63 9.11
C SER A 74 -7.08 1.74 8.42
N GLY A 75 -8.01 0.86 8.75
CA GLY A 75 -9.33 0.82 8.12
C GLY A 75 -10.16 2.08 8.39
N LYS A 76 -10.03 2.67 9.57
CA LYS A 76 -10.75 3.91 9.92
C LYS A 76 -10.41 5.03 8.93
N SER A 77 -9.14 5.18 8.63
CA SER A 77 -8.65 6.20 7.71
C SER A 77 -9.13 5.94 6.28
N VAL A 78 -8.97 4.71 5.80
CA VAL A 78 -9.41 4.34 4.45
C VAL A 78 -10.92 4.54 4.29
N ALA A 79 -11.71 4.07 5.26
CA ALA A 79 -13.16 4.23 5.21
C ALA A 79 -13.57 5.70 5.17
N ALA A 80 -12.90 6.57 5.93
CA ALA A 80 -13.19 8.01 5.95
C ALA A 80 -12.98 8.65 4.57
N VAL A 81 -11.89 8.32 3.89
CA VAL A 81 -11.61 8.83 2.54
C VAL A 81 -12.63 8.29 1.53
N CYS A 82 -12.90 6.98 1.58
CA CYS A 82 -13.86 6.35 0.66
C CYS A 82 -15.27 6.93 0.82
N HIS A 83 -15.68 7.17 2.04
CA HIS A 83 -16.98 7.78 2.32
C HIS A 83 -17.05 9.22 1.78
N PHE A 84 -16.01 10.01 2.04
CA PHE A 84 -15.98 11.42 1.64
C PHE A 84 -15.99 11.60 0.11
N TYR A 85 -15.19 10.82 -0.60
CA TYR A 85 -15.06 10.94 -2.06
C TYR A 85 -15.89 9.91 -2.83
N LYS A 86 -16.67 9.08 -2.16
CA LYS A 86 -17.51 8.05 -2.76
C LYS A 86 -16.68 7.11 -3.64
N ILE A 87 -15.62 6.58 -3.07
CA ILE A 87 -14.71 5.64 -3.74
C ILE A 87 -15.11 4.22 -3.39
N ASP A 88 -15.30 3.39 -4.41
CA ASP A 88 -15.62 1.97 -4.23
C ASP A 88 -14.35 1.15 -3.99
N PRO A 89 -14.44 -0.01 -3.31
CA PRO A 89 -13.27 -0.87 -3.07
C PRO A 89 -12.48 -1.17 -4.34
N GLU A 90 -13.14 -1.46 -5.45
CA GLU A 90 -12.48 -1.80 -6.72
C GLU A 90 -11.63 -0.66 -7.30
N ASN A 91 -11.75 0.56 -6.78
CA ASN A 91 -10.97 1.72 -7.19
C ASN A 91 -9.80 2.02 -6.26
N ILE A 92 -9.50 1.11 -5.33
CA ILE A 92 -8.44 1.27 -4.32
C ILE A 92 -7.27 0.35 -4.64
N LEU A 93 -6.06 0.87 -4.43
CA LEU A 93 -4.84 0.07 -4.36
C LEU A 93 -4.20 0.28 -3.01
N VAL A 94 -3.89 -0.80 -2.30
CA VAL A 94 -3.20 -0.76 -1.00
C VAL A 94 -1.81 -1.36 -1.16
N ALA A 95 -0.79 -0.58 -0.84
CA ALA A 95 0.59 -1.04 -0.81
C ALA A 95 0.98 -1.41 0.62
N TYR A 96 1.58 -2.58 0.79
CA TYR A 96 1.92 -3.09 2.12
C TYR A 96 3.05 -4.12 2.06
N ASP A 97 3.66 -4.39 3.21
CA ASP A 97 4.72 -5.37 3.39
C ASP A 97 4.16 -6.79 3.39
N GLU A 98 4.76 -7.64 2.55
CA GLU A 98 4.36 -9.03 2.40
C GLU A 98 5.47 -9.97 2.91
N ILE A 99 5.20 -10.70 3.98
CA ILE A 99 6.17 -11.64 4.56
C ILE A 99 6.25 -12.97 3.80
N ASP A 100 5.25 -13.26 2.98
CA ASP A 100 5.24 -14.50 2.18
C ASP A 100 6.07 -14.41 0.91
N PHE A 101 6.60 -13.22 0.61
CA PHE A 101 7.49 -13.00 -0.52
C PHE A 101 8.90 -12.67 -0.05
N ASP A 102 9.89 -13.27 -0.68
CA ASP A 102 11.29 -12.91 -0.46
C ASP A 102 11.53 -11.44 -0.81
N VAL A 103 12.53 -10.84 -0.19
CA VAL A 103 13.01 -9.52 -0.57
C VAL A 103 13.43 -9.56 -2.03
N GLY A 104 12.96 -8.59 -2.81
CA GLY A 104 13.18 -8.56 -4.26
C GLY A 104 12.02 -9.08 -5.08
N VAL A 105 10.99 -9.61 -4.42
CA VAL A 105 9.75 -10.07 -5.08
C VAL A 105 8.61 -9.15 -4.67
N THR A 106 7.99 -8.51 -5.65
CA THR A 106 6.85 -7.61 -5.44
C THR A 106 5.81 -7.89 -6.51
N ARG A 107 4.56 -8.00 -6.12
CA ARG A 107 3.46 -8.33 -7.04
C ARG A 107 2.27 -7.41 -6.86
N LEU A 108 1.71 -7.02 -7.98
CA LEU A 108 0.42 -6.34 -8.03
C LEU A 108 -0.66 -7.39 -8.24
N LYS A 109 -1.66 -7.39 -7.35
CA LYS A 109 -2.74 -8.38 -7.37
C LYS A 109 -4.07 -7.69 -7.14
N TYR A 110 -5.12 -8.19 -7.80
CA TYR A 110 -6.49 -7.80 -7.51
C TYR A 110 -7.13 -8.85 -6.62
N GLU A 111 -7.79 -8.38 -5.54
CA GLU A 111 -8.55 -9.24 -4.62
C GLU A 111 -7.68 -10.15 -3.76
N GLY A 112 -8.24 -10.67 -2.68
CA GLY A 112 -7.57 -11.61 -1.77
C GLY A 112 -7.84 -11.31 -0.31
N GLY A 113 -7.36 -12.19 0.58
CA GLY A 113 -7.46 -12.05 2.02
C GLY A 113 -6.40 -11.11 2.60
N HIS A 114 -6.31 -11.07 3.93
CA HIS A 114 -5.35 -10.20 4.62
C HIS A 114 -3.99 -10.88 4.89
N GLY A 115 -3.92 -12.21 4.78
CA GLY A 115 -2.68 -12.97 5.02
C GLY A 115 -2.08 -12.80 6.42
N GLY A 116 -2.88 -12.40 7.41
CA GLY A 116 -2.39 -12.11 8.76
C GLY A 116 -1.87 -10.69 8.97
N HIS A 117 -1.86 -9.86 7.92
CA HIS A 117 -1.44 -8.47 8.04
C HIS A 117 -2.51 -7.65 8.74
N ASN A 118 -2.19 -7.04 9.89
CA ASN A 118 -3.17 -6.35 10.72
C ASN A 118 -3.82 -5.15 10.04
N GLY A 119 -3.05 -4.38 9.27
CA GLY A 119 -3.58 -3.24 8.53
C GLY A 119 -4.57 -3.68 7.45
N MET A 120 -4.24 -4.73 6.72
CA MET A 120 -5.12 -5.29 5.69
C MET A 120 -6.41 -5.84 6.30
N ARG A 121 -6.28 -6.54 7.42
CA ARG A 121 -7.45 -7.06 8.15
C ARG A 121 -8.39 -5.94 8.56
N ASP A 122 -7.83 -4.86 9.09
CA ASP A 122 -8.63 -3.73 9.55
C ASP A 122 -9.32 -3.00 8.39
N ILE A 123 -8.63 -2.86 7.25
CA ILE A 123 -9.22 -2.27 6.04
C ILE A 123 -10.39 -3.12 5.55
N ILE A 124 -10.20 -4.43 5.43
CA ILE A 124 -11.27 -5.35 4.99
C ILE A 124 -12.48 -5.22 5.92
N ASN A 125 -12.27 -5.22 7.24
CA ASN A 125 -13.34 -5.06 8.20
C ASN A 125 -14.06 -3.71 8.07
N ALA A 126 -13.29 -2.63 7.91
CA ALA A 126 -13.86 -1.28 7.79
C ALA A 126 -14.64 -1.08 6.48
N LEU A 127 -14.32 -1.85 5.46
CA LEU A 127 -15.04 -1.83 4.19
C LEU A 127 -16.17 -2.88 4.13
N GLY A 128 -16.65 -3.32 5.29
CA GLY A 128 -17.78 -4.27 5.38
C GLY A 128 -17.45 -5.67 4.92
N GLY A 129 -16.19 -6.08 4.96
CA GLY A 129 -15.75 -7.39 4.51
C GLY A 129 -15.33 -7.41 3.04
N ALA A 130 -15.34 -6.28 2.37
CA ALA A 130 -14.94 -6.20 0.95
C ALA A 130 -13.46 -6.54 0.79
N ARG A 131 -13.16 -7.40 -0.18
CA ARG A 131 -11.80 -7.83 -0.52
C ARG A 131 -11.43 -7.49 -1.95
N ASN A 132 -12.35 -6.96 -2.71
CA ASN A 132 -12.23 -6.69 -4.14
C ASN A 132 -11.53 -5.35 -4.41
N PHE A 133 -10.27 -5.25 -3.98
CA PHE A 133 -9.41 -4.11 -4.26
C PHE A 133 -8.00 -4.59 -4.65
N TYR A 134 -7.23 -3.70 -5.28
CA TYR A 134 -5.87 -3.99 -5.70
C TYR A 134 -4.91 -3.96 -4.53
N ARG A 135 -3.86 -4.78 -4.59
CA ARG A 135 -2.79 -4.85 -3.60
C ARG A 135 -1.45 -4.80 -4.30
N LEU A 136 -0.58 -3.91 -3.83
CA LEU A 136 0.83 -3.97 -4.15
C LEU A 136 1.53 -4.64 -2.97
N ARG A 137 1.93 -5.89 -3.17
CA ARG A 137 2.50 -6.75 -2.13
C ARG A 137 4.01 -6.69 -2.23
N ILE A 138 4.64 -5.94 -1.33
CA ILE A 138 6.10 -5.69 -1.36
C ILE A 138 6.78 -6.70 -0.46
N GLY A 139 7.57 -7.61 -1.04
CA GLY A 139 8.25 -8.67 -0.31
C GLY A 139 9.28 -8.15 0.67
N VAL A 140 9.18 -8.57 1.92
CA VAL A 140 10.13 -8.19 2.98
C VAL A 140 10.78 -9.41 3.64
N GLY A 141 10.44 -10.61 3.19
CA GLY A 141 10.93 -11.86 3.75
C GLY A 141 10.18 -12.29 4.99
N HIS A 142 10.51 -13.48 5.49
CA HIS A 142 9.85 -14.10 6.64
C HIS A 142 10.90 -14.50 7.68
N PRO A 143 10.60 -14.33 8.98
CA PRO A 143 11.58 -14.66 10.04
C PRO A 143 11.74 -16.17 10.29
N GLY A 144 10.95 -17.01 9.64
CA GLY A 144 11.02 -18.46 9.79
C GLY A 144 9.98 -19.05 10.73
N HIS A 145 9.40 -18.27 11.61
CA HIS A 145 8.37 -18.74 12.54
C HIS A 145 7.32 -17.66 12.79
N LYS A 146 6.06 -18.08 12.86
CA LYS A 146 4.92 -17.19 13.04
C LYS A 146 5.05 -16.30 14.29
N SER A 147 5.57 -16.83 15.39
CA SER A 147 5.72 -16.10 16.65
C SER A 147 6.74 -14.94 16.57
N MET A 148 7.57 -14.92 15.53
CA MET A 148 8.61 -13.90 15.35
C MET A 148 8.18 -12.77 14.41
N VAL A 149 7.01 -12.89 13.77
CA VAL A 149 6.59 -11.96 12.72
C VAL A 149 6.42 -10.53 13.23
N ALA A 150 5.76 -10.35 14.39
CA ALA A 150 5.50 -9.01 14.93
C ALA A 150 6.80 -8.23 15.14
N ASN A 151 7.82 -8.83 15.76
CA ASN A 151 9.10 -8.19 15.97
C ASN A 151 9.89 -8.01 14.68
N TYR A 152 9.79 -9.00 13.79
CA TYR A 152 10.49 -8.96 12.50
C TYR A 152 10.07 -7.75 11.66
N VAL A 153 8.76 -7.55 11.49
CA VAL A 153 8.27 -6.45 10.64
C VAL A 153 8.51 -5.07 11.26
N LEU A 154 8.63 -5.00 12.58
CA LEU A 154 8.98 -3.75 13.29
C LEU A 154 10.49 -3.49 13.31
N GLY A 155 11.28 -4.39 12.76
CA GLY A 155 12.72 -4.20 12.60
C GLY A 155 13.04 -3.65 11.21
N ASP A 156 14.25 -3.09 11.10
CA ASP A 156 14.74 -2.57 9.84
C ASP A 156 15.33 -3.70 8.99
N PRO A 157 15.16 -3.65 7.66
CA PRO A 157 15.87 -4.57 6.78
C PRO A 157 17.37 -4.27 6.81
N SER A 158 18.19 -5.26 6.45
CA SER A 158 19.61 -5.02 6.25
C SER A 158 19.81 -4.03 5.09
N ARG A 159 21.01 -3.48 4.96
CA ARG A 159 21.30 -2.53 3.90
C ARG A 159 21.04 -3.13 2.51
N SER A 160 21.49 -4.37 2.27
CA SER A 160 21.29 -5.04 0.99
C SER A 160 19.80 -5.33 0.74
N GLU A 161 19.06 -5.72 1.75
CA GLU A 161 17.62 -5.92 1.66
C GLU A 161 16.89 -4.61 1.35
N ALA A 162 17.26 -3.54 2.03
CA ALA A 162 16.67 -2.22 1.81
C ALA A 162 16.88 -1.74 0.37
N GLU A 163 18.06 -2.02 -0.21
CA GLU A 163 18.34 -1.68 -1.61
C GLU A 163 17.45 -2.45 -2.58
N LEU A 164 17.20 -3.74 -2.32
CA LEU A 164 16.30 -4.56 -3.13
C LEU A 164 14.85 -4.08 -3.01
N ILE A 165 14.41 -3.77 -1.80
CA ILE A 165 13.05 -3.23 -1.57
C ILE A 165 12.89 -1.91 -2.33
N MET A 166 13.88 -1.04 -2.27
CA MET A 166 13.81 0.25 -2.97
C MET A 166 13.77 0.06 -4.48
N ARG A 167 14.51 -0.89 -5.02
CA ARG A 167 14.46 -1.23 -6.45
C ARG A 167 13.06 -1.69 -6.84
N ASP A 168 12.44 -2.54 -6.03
CA ASP A 168 11.07 -2.99 -6.27
C ASP A 168 10.08 -1.82 -6.22
N ILE A 169 10.28 -0.90 -5.29
CA ILE A 169 9.45 0.31 -5.19
C ILE A 169 9.57 1.16 -6.45
N GLU A 170 10.80 1.40 -6.93
CA GLU A 170 11.03 2.18 -8.14
C GLU A 170 10.38 1.51 -9.36
N ASP A 171 10.52 0.20 -9.48
CA ASP A 171 9.90 -0.54 -10.58
C ASP A 171 8.38 -0.52 -10.48
N SER A 172 7.84 -0.59 -9.27
CA SER A 172 6.39 -0.51 -9.03
C SER A 172 5.84 0.86 -9.44
N ILE A 173 6.58 1.93 -9.18
CA ILE A 173 6.20 3.27 -9.61
C ILE A 173 6.10 3.33 -11.14
N ARG A 174 6.98 2.66 -11.86
CA ARG A 174 6.95 2.65 -13.34
C ARG A 174 5.71 1.97 -13.91
N VAL A 175 5.09 1.05 -13.19
CA VAL A 175 3.86 0.39 -13.67
C VAL A 175 2.58 1.11 -13.24
N MET A 176 2.66 2.12 -12.39
CA MET A 176 1.49 2.84 -11.92
C MET A 176 0.68 3.49 -13.04
N PRO A 177 1.26 4.10 -14.09
CA PRO A 177 0.45 4.66 -15.18
C PRO A 177 -0.47 3.63 -15.81
N LYS A 178 -0.01 2.41 -16.01
CA LYS A 178 -0.82 1.32 -16.55
C LYS A 178 -1.89 0.87 -15.56
N ALA A 179 -1.52 0.72 -14.28
CA ALA A 179 -2.45 0.31 -13.23
C ALA A 179 -3.58 1.31 -13.05
N VAL A 180 -3.26 2.60 -13.02
CA VAL A 180 -4.23 3.69 -12.84
C VAL A 180 -5.15 3.81 -14.05
N SER A 181 -4.65 3.56 -15.25
CA SER A 181 -5.45 3.62 -16.48
C SER A 181 -6.45 2.46 -16.60
N GLY A 182 -6.48 1.57 -15.64
CA GLY A 182 -7.46 0.50 -15.58
C GLY A 182 -6.96 -0.82 -16.16
N LEU A 183 -6.01 -1.46 -15.49
CA LEU A 183 -5.70 -2.86 -15.78
C LEU A 183 -6.95 -3.69 -15.60
N THR A 184 -7.14 -4.67 -16.46
CA THR A 184 -8.17 -5.67 -16.18
C THR A 184 -7.78 -6.47 -14.95
N LYS A 185 -8.78 -6.97 -14.23
CA LYS A 185 -8.55 -7.71 -12.99
C LYS A 185 -7.68 -8.96 -13.17
N HIS A 186 -7.62 -9.47 -14.39
CA HIS A 186 -6.85 -10.67 -14.72
C HIS A 186 -5.47 -10.38 -15.31
N GLU A 187 -5.15 -9.11 -15.53
CA GLU A 187 -3.92 -8.69 -16.21
C GLU A 187 -2.95 -7.94 -15.29
N ALA A 188 -3.18 -7.98 -14.00
CA ALA A 188 -2.30 -7.30 -13.06
C ALA A 188 -0.89 -7.88 -13.17
N PRO A 189 0.14 -7.04 -13.44
CA PRO A 189 1.49 -7.54 -13.59
C PRO A 189 2.05 -8.04 -12.26
N SER A 190 2.96 -9.01 -12.34
CA SER A 190 3.70 -9.47 -11.17
C SER A 190 5.19 -9.36 -11.46
N ARG A 191 5.96 -9.15 -10.39
CA ARG A 191 7.41 -9.14 -10.40
C ARG A 191 7.93 -10.32 -9.61
N GLY A 192 9.05 -10.81 -9.98
CA GLY A 192 9.68 -11.86 -9.22
C GLY A 192 10.36 -12.85 -10.03
#